data_3811f459cfaa98d721b12d151bb3b10f
#
_entry.id   3811f459cfaa98d721b12d151bb3b10f
#
_cell.length_a   1.000
_cell.length_b   1.000
_cell.length_c   1.000
_cell.angle_alpha   90.00
_cell.angle_beta   90.00
_cell.angle_gamma   90.00
#
_symmetry.space_group_name_H-M   'P 1'
#
loop_
_entity.id
_entity.type
_entity.pdbx_description
1 polymer ?
#
loop_
_entity_poly.entity_id
_entity_poly.type
_entity_poly.pdbx_seq_one_letter_code
_entity_poly.pdbx_strand_id
1 'polypeptide(L)'
;MPLTGLKVLDLTRVVSGPFCTMLLADFGANVIKVEAPDGDPSRVTGIVGAGENPYFVNLNRNKRTITIDMKQERGKEIVRRMAQASDVLVENFRPGVMDRLGLGYKALSALNPALIYAAVTGFGKTGPYKDRPAFDFIAQAMSGFMSLNGDR
;
A
#
# COMPACT_ATOMS: atom_id res chain seq x y z
N MET A 1 -14.95 -2.33 17.88
CA MET A 1 -13.55 -2.02 17.63
C MET A 1 -13.42 -0.54 17.25
N PRO A 2 -12.31 0.14 17.55
CA PRO A 2 -12.23 1.60 17.41
C PRO A 2 -12.39 2.12 15.97
N LEU A 3 -12.07 1.32 14.96
CA LEU A 3 -12.20 1.69 13.54
C LEU A 3 -13.38 1.00 12.83
N THR A 4 -14.33 0.46 13.58
CA THR A 4 -15.54 -0.16 13.00
C THR A 4 -16.29 0.85 12.12
N GLY A 5 -16.57 0.48 10.87
CA GLY A 5 -17.23 1.33 9.89
C GLY A 5 -16.30 2.08 8.95
N LEU A 6 -15.01 2.26 9.30
CA LEU A 6 -14.02 2.89 8.43
C LEU A 6 -13.74 2.00 7.21
N LYS A 7 -13.82 2.57 6.02
CA LYS A 7 -13.58 1.88 4.74
C LYS A 7 -12.21 2.26 4.18
N VAL A 8 -11.36 1.27 4.01
CA VAL A 8 -9.97 1.45 3.54
C VAL A 8 -9.77 0.77 2.20
N LEU A 9 -9.35 1.52 1.21
CA LEU A 9 -8.87 1.02 -0.08
C LEU A 9 -7.36 0.85 -0.02
N ASP A 10 -6.91 -0.39 -0.03
CA ASP A 10 -5.50 -0.77 0.07
C ASP A 10 -4.93 -1.10 -1.31
N LEU A 11 -4.15 -0.19 -1.87
CA LEU A 11 -3.42 -0.38 -3.13
C LEU A 11 -1.95 -0.77 -2.90
N THR A 12 -1.61 -1.10 -1.66
CA THR A 12 -0.22 -1.35 -1.25
C THR A 12 0.27 -2.74 -1.62
N ARG A 13 1.59 -2.93 -1.57
CA ARG A 13 2.24 -4.21 -1.83
C ARG A 13 3.51 -4.35 -1.00
N VAL A 14 3.99 -5.58 -0.89
CA VAL A 14 5.21 -6.00 -0.18
C VAL A 14 5.05 -5.88 1.35
N VAL A 15 5.60 -4.85 2.03
CA VAL A 15 5.65 -4.80 3.51
C VAL A 15 5.00 -3.55 4.09
N SER A 16 5.62 -2.38 3.92
CA SER A 16 5.33 -1.17 4.71
C SER A 16 3.89 -0.71 4.61
N GLY A 17 3.34 -0.66 3.40
CA GLY A 17 1.94 -0.33 3.17
C GLY A 17 0.99 -1.42 3.67
N PRO A 18 1.19 -2.71 3.31
CA PRO A 18 0.37 -3.80 3.84
C PRO A 18 0.37 -3.91 5.36
N PHE A 19 1.50 -3.63 6.03
CA PHE A 19 1.57 -3.58 7.49
C PHE A 19 0.69 -2.46 8.07
N CYS A 20 0.74 -1.27 7.48
CA CYS A 20 -0.14 -0.16 7.87
C CYS A 20 -1.62 -0.55 7.75
N THR A 21 -2.03 -1.07 6.61
CA THR A 21 -3.44 -1.43 6.37
C THR A 21 -3.87 -2.68 7.15
N MET A 22 -2.94 -3.57 7.51
CA MET A 22 -3.17 -4.68 8.44
C MET A 22 -3.54 -4.16 9.83
N LEU A 23 -2.80 -3.18 10.37
CA LEU A 23 -3.14 -2.57 11.67
C LEU A 23 -4.53 -1.92 11.64
N LEU A 24 -4.88 -1.23 10.55
CA LEU A 24 -6.23 -0.68 10.41
C LEU A 24 -7.30 -1.78 10.42
N ALA A 25 -7.05 -2.90 9.73
CA ALA A 25 -7.94 -4.06 9.73
C ALA A 25 -8.06 -4.71 11.11
N ASP A 26 -6.95 -4.89 11.82
CA ASP A 26 -6.94 -5.44 13.19
C ASP A 26 -7.71 -4.56 14.19
N PHE A 27 -7.76 -3.26 13.96
CA PHE A 27 -8.59 -2.33 14.74
C PHE A 27 -10.05 -2.24 14.26
N GLY A 28 -10.45 -3.04 13.27
CA GLY A 28 -11.85 -3.20 12.85
C GLY A 28 -12.25 -2.42 11.60
N ALA A 29 -11.31 -1.79 10.88
CA ALA A 29 -11.60 -1.18 9.59
C ALA A 29 -11.95 -2.24 8.55
N ASN A 30 -12.84 -1.87 7.60
CA ASN A 30 -13.18 -2.69 6.46
C ASN A 30 -12.17 -2.43 5.33
N VAL A 31 -11.14 -3.27 5.24
CA VAL A 31 -10.04 -3.12 4.29
C VAL A 31 -10.27 -3.98 3.05
N ILE A 32 -10.23 -3.36 1.86
CA ILE A 32 -10.22 -4.05 0.58
C ILE A 32 -8.88 -3.82 -0.09
N LYS A 33 -8.10 -4.89 -0.23
CA LYS A 33 -6.82 -4.89 -0.94
C LYS A 33 -7.04 -5.12 -2.43
N VAL A 34 -6.47 -4.25 -3.25
CA VAL A 34 -6.43 -4.41 -4.70
C VAL A 34 -5.07 -5.01 -5.09
N GLU A 35 -5.10 -6.12 -5.78
CA GLU A 35 -3.91 -6.78 -6.31
C GLU A 35 -3.91 -6.71 -7.85
N ALA A 36 -2.72 -6.62 -8.44
CA ALA A 36 -2.56 -6.79 -9.87
C ALA A 36 -2.87 -8.25 -10.29
N PRO A 37 -3.09 -8.54 -11.58
CA PRO A 37 -3.37 -9.91 -12.05
C PRO A 37 -2.31 -10.95 -11.69
N ASP A 38 -1.06 -10.52 -11.56
CA ASP A 38 0.09 -11.32 -11.14
C ASP A 38 0.24 -11.41 -9.60
N GLY A 39 -0.65 -10.77 -8.85
CA GLY A 39 -0.68 -10.78 -7.39
C GLY A 39 0.31 -9.82 -6.73
N ASP A 40 0.33 -9.88 -5.40
CA ASP A 40 1.34 -9.17 -4.59
C ASP A 40 2.67 -9.96 -4.62
N PRO A 41 3.82 -9.29 -4.87
CA PRO A 41 5.12 -9.96 -4.85
C PRO A 41 5.41 -10.77 -3.58
N SER A 42 4.84 -10.37 -2.44
CA SER A 42 5.01 -11.09 -1.17
C SER A 42 4.36 -12.48 -1.15
N ARG A 43 3.51 -12.82 -2.12
CA ARG A 43 2.95 -14.18 -2.26
C ARG A 43 4.01 -15.22 -2.63
N VAL A 44 5.08 -14.79 -3.32
CA VAL A 44 6.15 -15.66 -3.82
C VAL A 44 7.52 -15.35 -3.22
N THR A 45 7.61 -14.36 -2.33
CA THR A 45 8.88 -13.95 -1.70
C THR A 45 9.12 -14.75 -0.42
N GLY A 46 10.33 -15.30 -0.26
CA GLY A 46 10.73 -16.06 0.92
C GLY A 46 10.50 -17.56 0.79
N ILE A 47 10.34 -18.27 1.91
CA ILE A 47 10.16 -19.72 1.94
C ILE A 47 8.72 -20.03 1.54
N VAL A 48 8.54 -20.53 0.33
CA VAL A 48 7.25 -21.02 -0.16
C VAL A 48 7.18 -22.50 0.12
N GLY A 49 6.39 -22.88 1.12
CA GLY A 49 6.02 -24.28 1.36
C GLY A 49 4.83 -24.72 0.50
N ALA A 50 4.31 -25.92 0.74
CA ALA A 50 3.05 -26.35 0.16
C ALA A 50 1.90 -25.57 0.82
N GLY A 51 1.43 -24.48 0.17
CA GLY A 51 0.35 -23.65 0.67
C GLY A 51 0.56 -22.17 0.45
N GLU A 52 -0.22 -21.34 1.16
CA GLU A 52 -0.09 -19.89 1.11
C GLU A 52 1.19 -19.42 1.81
N ASN A 53 1.84 -18.39 1.25
CA ASN A 53 3.05 -17.84 1.84
C ASN A 53 2.73 -17.16 3.19
N PRO A 54 3.32 -17.63 4.32
CA PRO A 54 3.06 -17.08 5.66
C PRO A 54 3.35 -15.58 5.76
N TYR A 55 4.32 -15.09 4.99
CA TYR A 55 4.67 -13.68 4.92
C TYR A 55 3.52 -12.84 4.35
N PHE A 56 2.91 -13.29 3.25
CA PHE A 56 1.74 -12.63 2.68
C PHE A 56 0.53 -12.71 3.62
N VAL A 57 0.24 -13.90 4.15
CA VAL A 57 -0.91 -14.13 5.04
C VAL A 57 -0.84 -13.26 6.28
N ASN A 58 0.33 -13.16 6.91
CA ASN A 58 0.50 -12.37 8.12
C ASN A 58 0.24 -10.87 7.88
N LEU A 59 0.76 -10.30 6.78
CA LEU A 59 0.61 -8.87 6.46
C LEU A 59 -0.76 -8.50 5.89
N ASN A 60 -1.55 -9.49 5.47
CA ASN A 60 -2.83 -9.24 4.81
C ASN A 60 -4.02 -9.91 5.52
N ARG A 61 -3.83 -10.37 6.77
CA ARG A 61 -4.93 -10.89 7.61
C ARG A 61 -6.02 -9.82 7.80
N ASN A 62 -7.24 -10.27 7.98
CA ASN A 62 -8.43 -9.43 8.18
C ASN A 62 -8.78 -8.52 6.99
N LYS A 63 -8.12 -8.65 5.83
CA LYS A 63 -8.44 -7.93 4.62
C LYS A 63 -9.26 -8.80 3.66
N ARG A 64 -10.12 -8.17 2.88
CA ARG A 64 -10.68 -8.76 1.67
C ARG A 64 -9.80 -8.37 0.48
N THR A 65 -9.72 -9.22 -0.53
CA THR A 65 -8.92 -8.94 -1.72
C THR A 65 -9.75 -8.97 -3.00
N ILE A 66 -9.33 -8.16 -3.98
CA ILE A 66 -9.86 -8.16 -5.34
C ILE A 66 -8.70 -7.97 -6.33
N THR A 67 -8.75 -8.70 -7.44
CA THR A 67 -7.76 -8.55 -8.51
C THR A 67 -8.25 -7.53 -9.55
N ILE A 68 -7.45 -6.48 -9.80
CA ILE A 68 -7.77 -5.43 -10.78
C ILE A 68 -6.50 -5.05 -11.55
N ASP A 69 -6.57 -5.10 -12.88
CA ASP A 69 -5.52 -4.55 -13.73
C ASP A 69 -5.67 -3.03 -13.87
N MET A 70 -4.93 -2.28 -13.07
CA MET A 70 -4.91 -0.80 -13.12
C MET A 70 -4.19 -0.25 -14.37
N LYS A 71 -3.62 -1.07 -15.24
CA LYS A 71 -3.09 -0.63 -16.54
C LYS A 71 -4.21 -0.46 -17.56
N GLN A 72 -5.33 -1.15 -17.37
CA GLN A 72 -6.52 -1.05 -18.21
C GLN A 72 -7.42 0.09 -17.75
N GLU A 73 -8.04 0.84 -18.67
CA GLU A 73 -8.92 1.96 -18.31
C GLU A 73 -10.12 1.51 -17.46
N ARG A 74 -10.69 0.34 -17.79
CA ARG A 74 -11.78 -0.24 -17.00
C ARG A 74 -11.35 -0.54 -15.54
N GLY A 75 -10.11 -1.00 -15.35
CA GLY A 75 -9.55 -1.22 -14.00
C GLY A 75 -9.38 0.09 -13.22
N LYS A 76 -8.86 1.13 -13.87
CA LYS A 76 -8.75 2.46 -13.26
C LYS A 76 -10.11 3.02 -12.86
N GLU A 77 -11.12 2.84 -13.71
CA GLU A 77 -12.48 3.29 -13.43
C GLU A 77 -13.07 2.59 -12.19
N ILE A 78 -12.85 1.29 -12.06
CA ILE A 78 -13.27 0.53 -10.85
C ILE A 78 -12.59 1.12 -9.61
N VAL A 79 -11.27 1.37 -9.66
CA VAL A 79 -10.53 1.96 -8.54
C VAL A 79 -11.01 3.36 -8.19
N ARG A 80 -11.34 4.21 -9.18
CA ARG A 80 -11.93 5.55 -8.93
C ARG A 80 -13.25 5.42 -8.18
N ARG A 81 -14.14 4.52 -8.60
CA ARG A 81 -15.42 4.28 -7.91
C ARG A 81 -15.24 3.73 -6.50
N MET A 82 -14.26 2.84 -6.31
CA MET A 82 -13.92 2.35 -4.96
C MET A 82 -13.41 3.48 -4.07
N ALA A 83 -12.53 4.35 -4.59
CA ALA A 83 -12.02 5.51 -3.85
C ALA A 83 -13.12 6.51 -3.47
N GLN A 84 -14.12 6.72 -4.33
CA GLN A 84 -15.29 7.54 -4.00
C GLN A 84 -16.10 6.99 -2.82
N ALA A 85 -16.12 5.67 -2.63
CA ALA A 85 -16.87 4.99 -1.58
C ALA A 85 -16.01 4.68 -0.34
N SER A 86 -14.75 5.10 -0.31
CA SER A 86 -13.78 4.84 0.77
C SER A 86 -13.48 6.10 1.57
N ASP A 87 -13.13 5.92 2.84
CA ASP A 87 -12.69 7.00 3.73
C ASP A 87 -11.17 7.20 3.64
N VAL A 88 -10.44 6.11 3.43
CA VAL A 88 -8.98 6.10 3.35
C VAL A 88 -8.52 5.32 2.12
N LEU A 89 -7.52 5.84 1.41
CA LEU A 89 -6.75 5.12 0.41
C LEU A 89 -5.29 5.09 0.85
N VAL A 90 -4.67 3.91 0.78
CA VAL A 90 -3.24 3.73 1.08
C VAL A 90 -2.53 3.16 -0.15
N GLU A 91 -1.42 3.76 -0.54
CA GLU A 91 -0.56 3.29 -1.64
C GLU A 91 0.92 3.36 -1.26
N ASN A 92 1.75 2.52 -1.87
CA ASN A 92 3.20 2.56 -1.69
C ASN A 92 3.97 2.34 -3.00
N PHE A 93 3.43 2.87 -4.09
CA PHE A 93 4.11 2.87 -5.38
C PHE A 93 5.25 3.88 -5.40
N ARG A 94 6.13 3.75 -6.38
CA ARG A 94 7.15 4.76 -6.63
C ARG A 94 6.49 6.11 -6.94
N PRO A 95 7.11 7.23 -6.54
CA PRO A 95 6.60 8.57 -6.82
C PRO A 95 6.18 8.75 -8.29
N GLY A 96 5.05 9.38 -8.52
CA GLY A 96 4.50 9.65 -9.84
C GLY A 96 3.78 8.46 -10.53
N VAL A 97 3.82 7.25 -10.00
CA VAL A 97 3.08 6.11 -10.60
C VAL A 97 1.58 6.34 -10.56
N MET A 98 1.04 6.70 -9.40
CA MET A 98 -0.39 6.94 -9.24
C MET A 98 -0.87 8.13 -10.07
N ASP A 99 -0.06 9.17 -10.21
CA ASP A 99 -0.39 10.33 -11.06
C ASP A 99 -0.45 9.92 -12.55
N ARG A 100 0.51 9.13 -13.05
CA ARG A 100 0.48 8.60 -14.42
C ARG A 100 -0.71 7.69 -14.70
N LEU A 101 -1.21 7.00 -13.68
CA LEU A 101 -2.43 6.17 -13.78
C LEU A 101 -3.71 7.01 -13.74
N GLY A 102 -3.63 8.31 -13.42
CA GLY A 102 -4.80 9.16 -13.18
C GLY A 102 -5.53 8.80 -11.87
N LEU A 103 -4.80 8.22 -10.91
CA LEU A 103 -5.26 7.78 -9.59
C LEU A 103 -4.51 8.48 -8.46
N GLY A 104 -3.76 9.55 -8.76
CA GLY A 104 -3.05 10.35 -7.76
C GLY A 104 -4.00 11.19 -6.90
N TYR A 105 -3.45 11.77 -5.83
CA TYR A 105 -4.22 12.56 -4.86
C TYR A 105 -5.12 13.61 -5.50
N LYS A 106 -4.58 14.42 -6.44
CA LYS A 106 -5.33 15.50 -7.09
C LYS A 106 -6.57 14.98 -7.84
N ALA A 107 -6.44 13.84 -8.51
CA ALA A 107 -7.54 13.25 -9.26
C ALA A 107 -8.61 12.65 -8.33
N LEU A 108 -8.19 11.93 -7.29
CA LEU A 108 -9.12 11.24 -6.41
C LEU A 108 -9.77 12.18 -5.38
N SER A 109 -9.07 13.20 -4.88
CA SER A 109 -9.66 14.20 -3.99
C SER A 109 -10.71 15.08 -4.70
N ALA A 110 -10.58 15.27 -6.01
CA ALA A 110 -11.64 15.92 -6.80
C ALA A 110 -12.94 15.09 -6.87
N LEU A 111 -12.81 13.76 -6.81
CA LEU A 111 -13.96 12.83 -6.80
C LEU A 111 -14.52 12.61 -5.38
N ASN A 112 -13.67 12.64 -4.38
CA ASN A 112 -14.02 12.48 -2.97
C ASN A 112 -13.17 13.43 -2.11
N PRO A 113 -13.65 14.65 -1.83
CA PRO A 113 -12.92 15.65 -1.05
C PRO A 113 -12.64 15.23 0.40
N ALA A 114 -13.39 14.27 0.93
CA ALA A 114 -13.19 13.72 2.27
C ALA A 114 -12.17 12.57 2.33
N LEU A 115 -11.64 12.12 1.18
CA LEU A 115 -10.72 11.00 1.12
C LEU A 115 -9.38 11.33 1.80
N ILE A 116 -9.01 10.53 2.77
CA ILE A 116 -7.65 10.53 3.34
C ILE A 116 -6.75 9.71 2.41
N TYR A 117 -5.84 10.38 1.71
CA TYR A 117 -4.90 9.74 0.80
C TYR A 117 -3.52 9.59 1.46
N ALA A 118 -3.14 8.37 1.80
CA ALA A 118 -1.86 8.03 2.42
C ALA A 118 -0.89 7.42 1.39
N ALA A 119 0.25 8.06 1.18
CA ALA A 119 1.30 7.55 0.31
C ALA A 119 2.55 7.22 1.14
N VAL A 120 2.96 5.96 1.11
CA VAL A 120 4.16 5.47 1.80
C VAL A 120 5.31 5.42 0.80
N THR A 121 6.31 6.28 1.01
CA THR A 121 7.51 6.34 0.16
C THR A 121 8.77 6.40 1.02
N GLY A 122 9.93 5.99 0.45
CA GLY A 122 11.17 5.94 1.22
C GLY A 122 11.68 7.30 1.70
N PHE A 123 11.38 8.39 0.97
CA PHE A 123 11.91 9.72 1.25
C PHE A 123 10.85 10.82 1.32
N GLY A 124 9.57 10.45 1.30
CA GLY A 124 8.48 11.43 1.22
C GLY A 124 8.28 11.99 -0.18
N LYS A 125 7.41 13.00 -0.28
CA LYS A 125 7.07 13.67 -1.57
C LYS A 125 7.81 14.99 -1.80
N THR A 126 8.63 15.41 -0.85
CA THR A 126 9.40 16.67 -0.88
C THR A 126 10.87 16.40 -0.60
N GLY A 127 11.73 17.40 -0.83
CA GLY A 127 13.16 17.29 -0.58
C GLY A 127 13.97 16.69 -1.73
N PRO A 128 15.33 16.68 -1.60
CA PRO A 128 16.24 16.34 -2.70
C PRO A 128 16.19 14.85 -3.10
N TYR A 129 15.70 13.97 -2.23
CA TYR A 129 15.63 12.53 -2.48
C TYR A 129 14.24 12.00 -2.82
N LYS A 130 13.25 12.89 -2.97
CA LYS A 130 11.85 12.53 -3.20
C LYS A 130 11.61 11.50 -4.31
N ASP A 131 12.43 11.52 -5.35
CA ASP A 131 12.29 10.64 -6.53
C ASP A 131 13.13 9.35 -6.43
N ARG A 132 13.93 9.20 -5.35
CA ARG A 132 14.77 8.01 -5.17
C ARG A 132 13.94 6.83 -4.69
N PRO A 133 14.18 5.62 -5.24
CA PRO A 133 13.63 4.40 -4.67
C PRO A 133 14.32 4.09 -3.35
N ALA A 134 13.56 3.53 -2.41
CA ALA A 134 14.12 2.98 -1.18
C ALA A 134 13.48 1.63 -0.89
N PHE A 135 14.32 0.71 -0.44
CA PHE A 135 13.95 -0.51 0.25
C PHE A 135 14.48 -0.44 1.68
N ASP A 136 14.15 -1.43 2.48
CA ASP A 136 14.46 -1.48 3.90
C ASP A 136 15.92 -1.18 4.21
N PHE A 137 16.88 -1.81 3.51
CA PHE A 137 18.33 -1.57 3.71
C PHE A 137 18.75 -0.11 3.50
N ILE A 138 18.14 0.57 2.54
CA ILE A 138 18.42 2.00 2.31
C ILE A 138 17.88 2.84 3.46
N ALA A 139 16.66 2.54 3.92
CA ALA A 139 16.06 3.23 5.06
C ALA A 139 16.88 3.01 6.35
N GLN A 140 17.30 1.79 6.64
CA GLN A 140 18.12 1.46 7.79
C GLN A 140 19.51 2.14 7.74
N ALA A 141 20.17 2.12 6.58
CA ALA A 141 21.47 2.75 6.42
C ALA A 141 21.41 4.28 6.59
N MET A 142 20.45 4.93 5.91
CA MET A 142 20.36 6.38 5.91
C MET A 142 19.77 6.97 7.20
N SER A 143 18.99 6.19 7.94
CA SER A 143 18.47 6.60 9.27
C SER A 143 19.51 6.42 10.39
N GLY A 144 20.64 5.77 10.11
CA GLY A 144 21.63 5.41 11.15
C GLY A 144 21.24 4.16 11.93
N PHE A 145 20.12 3.51 11.66
CA PHE A 145 19.67 2.33 12.41
C PHE A 145 20.68 1.18 12.36
N MET A 146 21.35 0.99 11.22
CA MET A 146 22.39 -0.03 11.12
C MET A 146 23.57 0.21 12.09
N SER A 147 23.92 1.46 12.35
CA SER A 147 25.03 1.79 13.27
C SER A 147 24.70 1.48 14.74
N LEU A 148 23.42 1.37 15.08
CA LEU A 148 22.97 1.03 16.43
C LEU A 148 22.98 -0.48 16.68
N ASN A 149 22.98 -1.29 15.63
CA ASN A 149 23.02 -2.75 15.76
C ASN A 149 24.41 -3.30 16.07
N GLY A 150 25.45 -2.46 16.04
CA GLY A 150 26.83 -2.77 16.38
C GLY A 150 27.55 -3.57 15.29
N ASP A 151 28.86 -3.34 15.20
CA ASP A 151 29.82 -4.23 14.55
C ASP A 151 30.35 -5.24 15.59
N ARG A 152 30.42 -6.49 15.20
CA ARG A 152 31.14 -7.54 15.96
C ARG A 152 32.15 -8.21 15.08
#